data_28d8c8fb5f7d4d98d0dcd34a0f671b36
#
_entry.id   28d8c8fb5f7d4d98d0dcd34a0f671b36
#
_cell.length_a   1.000
_cell.length_b   1.000
_cell.length_c   1.000
_cell.angle_alpha   90.00
_cell.angle_beta   90.00
_cell.angle_gamma   90.00
#
_symmetry.space_group_name_H-M   'P 1'
#
loop_
_entity.id
_entity.type
_entity.pdbx_description
1 polymer ?
#
loop_
_entity_poly.entity_id
_entity_poly.type
_entity_poly.pdbx_seq_one_letter_code
_entity_poly.pdbx_strand_id
1 'polypeptide(L)'
;STNWNEYYQNDILQQEYNSFSKTARVSQPLFRLDTWFNFKRSKSLTNAAEADFAYQQQNLLLRTAELYFGVLRAIDNLNAAISEEKAIKKQLDQAQQRYDVGLSAITGVQEAQLQYDLSKAARINNEGNLFSAREALNALIGREVFSLTALGNNLNISEPFPNSKEEWVKTALENNYQLKAAYLRRDAAKSNARSAASNHLPKIDIVGSASESETNQFNYEGFEINGQGIPVPAVTGRRNYAIQMSVPIFQGGAVSSRRKQAYSQYNEADENTL
;
A
#
# COMPACT_ATOMS: atom_id res chain seq x y z
N SER A 1 -7.67 68.98 -54.69
CA SER A 1 -7.10 68.41 -53.49
C SER A 1 -7.91 67.23 -53.01
N THR A 2 -7.60 66.05 -53.51
CA THR A 2 -8.18 64.80 -53.04
C THR A 2 -7.56 64.40 -51.71
N ASN A 3 -8.38 64.33 -50.75
CA ASN A 3 -8.02 64.02 -49.36
C ASN A 3 -7.72 62.50 -49.25
N TRP A 4 -6.43 62.17 -49.26
CA TRP A 4 -5.96 60.73 -49.15
C TRP A 4 -6.03 60.18 -47.76
N ASN A 5 -6.55 60.93 -46.77
CA ASN A 5 -6.58 60.53 -45.36
C ASN A 5 -7.83 59.73 -44.93
N GLU A 6 -8.83 59.53 -45.80
CA GLU A 6 -10.04 58.79 -45.41
C GLU A 6 -10.03 57.31 -45.75
N TYR A 7 -9.02 56.81 -46.45
CA TYR A 7 -8.99 55.38 -46.89
C TYR A 7 -8.26 54.43 -45.95
N TYR A 8 -7.69 54.91 -44.87
CA TYR A 8 -6.92 54.05 -43.93
C TYR A 8 -7.57 53.74 -42.63
N GLN A 9 -8.83 54.07 -42.42
CA GLN A 9 -9.41 54.02 -41.08
C GLN A 9 -10.43 52.91 -40.80
N ASN A 10 -10.79 52.01 -41.77
CA ASN A 10 -11.86 51.04 -41.46
C ASN A 10 -11.77 49.65 -42.07
N ASP A 11 -10.63 49.17 -42.50
CA ASP A 11 -10.49 47.75 -42.86
C ASP A 11 -9.40 47.08 -42.02
N ILE A 12 -9.70 46.87 -40.75
CA ILE A 12 -9.07 45.77 -40.04
C ILE A 12 -9.68 44.49 -40.61
N LEU A 13 -9.06 43.97 -41.67
CA LEU A 13 -9.40 42.66 -42.21
C LEU A 13 -9.14 41.62 -41.11
N GLN A 14 -10.23 41.23 -40.46
CA GLN A 14 -10.23 40.13 -39.51
C GLN A 14 -10.01 38.85 -40.34
N GLN A 15 -8.74 38.43 -40.47
CA GLN A 15 -8.37 37.22 -41.13
C GLN A 15 -8.45 36.04 -40.16
N GLU A 16 -9.44 35.17 -40.36
CA GLU A 16 -9.50 33.88 -39.66
C GLU A 16 -8.63 32.88 -40.44
N TYR A 17 -7.67 32.30 -39.76
CA TYR A 17 -6.83 31.23 -40.30
C TYR A 17 -6.82 30.01 -39.37
N ASN A 18 -6.87 28.82 -39.96
CA ASN A 18 -6.72 27.58 -39.26
C ASN A 18 -5.27 27.08 -39.41
N SER A 19 -4.60 26.83 -38.28
CA SER A 19 -3.30 26.18 -38.30
C SER A 19 -3.38 24.82 -37.62
N PHE A 20 -2.77 23.83 -38.25
CA PHE A 20 -2.63 22.49 -37.72
C PHE A 20 -1.16 22.15 -37.57
N SER A 21 -0.74 21.69 -36.36
CA SER A 21 0.65 21.27 -36.16
C SER A 21 0.72 19.87 -35.56
N LYS A 22 1.61 19.05 -36.08
CA LYS A 22 2.00 17.74 -35.57
C LYS A 22 3.42 17.86 -35.05
N THR A 23 3.65 17.45 -33.79
CA THR A 23 5.00 17.46 -33.22
C THR A 23 5.29 16.12 -32.57
N ALA A 24 6.38 15.48 -32.98
CA ALA A 24 6.96 14.34 -32.33
C ALA A 24 8.25 14.78 -31.63
N ARG A 25 8.41 14.44 -30.35
CA ARG A 25 9.62 14.74 -29.57
C ARG A 25 10.14 13.49 -28.91
N VAL A 26 11.45 13.27 -29.02
CA VAL A 26 12.19 12.20 -28.35
C VAL A 26 13.26 12.83 -27.46
N SER A 27 13.37 12.37 -26.23
CA SER A 27 14.44 12.79 -25.32
C SER A 27 15.04 11.55 -24.66
N GLN A 28 16.35 11.38 -24.83
CA GLN A 28 17.12 10.28 -24.25
C GLN A 28 18.16 10.83 -23.26
N PRO A 29 18.05 10.50 -21.98
CA PRO A 29 19.07 10.87 -21.00
C PRO A 29 20.37 10.12 -21.28
N LEU A 30 21.49 10.85 -21.41
CA LEU A 30 22.84 10.31 -21.52
C LEU A 30 23.54 10.25 -20.17
N PHE A 31 23.45 11.35 -19.40
CA PHE A 31 24.07 11.46 -18.10
C PHE A 31 23.08 12.13 -17.12
N ARG A 32 22.47 11.30 -16.27
CA ARG A 32 21.54 11.72 -15.23
C ARG A 32 21.73 10.86 -13.99
N LEU A 33 22.60 11.30 -13.08
CA LEU A 33 22.86 10.59 -11.82
C LEU A 33 21.64 10.59 -10.89
N ASP A 34 20.81 11.61 -10.92
CA ASP A 34 19.54 11.66 -10.21
C ASP A 34 18.61 10.50 -10.61
N THR A 35 18.49 10.23 -11.91
CA THR A 35 17.70 9.12 -12.45
C THR A 35 18.29 7.76 -12.08
N TRP A 36 19.62 7.62 -12.12
CA TRP A 36 20.30 6.40 -11.72
C TRP A 36 20.05 6.05 -10.25
N PHE A 37 20.17 7.03 -9.34
CA PHE A 37 19.89 6.82 -7.93
C PHE A 37 18.39 6.59 -7.66
N ASN A 38 17.50 7.22 -8.42
CA ASN A 38 16.06 6.95 -8.35
C ASN A 38 15.74 5.52 -8.78
N PHE A 39 16.40 4.99 -9.82
CA PHE A 39 16.28 3.57 -10.19
C PHE A 39 16.73 2.65 -9.05
N LYS A 40 17.89 2.93 -8.42
CA LYS A 40 18.36 2.16 -7.25
C LYS A 40 17.37 2.23 -6.09
N ARG A 41 16.83 3.42 -5.80
CA ARG A 41 15.79 3.62 -4.80
C ARG A 41 14.57 2.73 -5.09
N SER A 42 14.05 2.79 -6.31
CA SER A 42 12.87 2.00 -6.71
C SER A 42 13.12 0.49 -6.59
N LYS A 43 14.31 0.02 -6.97
CA LYS A 43 14.70 -1.39 -6.80
C LYS A 43 14.73 -1.79 -5.32
N SER A 44 15.29 -0.95 -4.43
CA SER A 44 15.29 -1.22 -2.99
C SER A 44 13.86 -1.23 -2.41
N LEU A 45 12.97 -0.33 -2.88
CA LEU A 45 11.57 -0.33 -2.46
C LEU A 45 10.80 -1.56 -2.94
N THR A 46 11.07 -2.05 -4.15
CA THR A 46 10.50 -3.32 -4.63
C THR A 46 10.91 -4.49 -3.75
N ASN A 47 12.21 -4.61 -3.46
CA ASN A 47 12.71 -5.66 -2.59
C ASN A 47 12.15 -5.54 -1.15
N ALA A 48 11.93 -4.30 -0.65
CA ALA A 48 11.30 -4.07 0.65
C ALA A 48 9.84 -4.55 0.65
N ALA A 49 9.09 -4.26 -0.42
CA ALA A 49 7.72 -4.75 -0.57
C ALA A 49 7.62 -6.27 -0.65
N GLU A 50 8.60 -6.94 -1.30
CA GLU A 50 8.69 -8.40 -1.31
C GLU A 50 8.96 -8.97 0.09
N ALA A 51 9.83 -8.33 0.87
CA ALA A 51 10.07 -8.72 2.25
C ALA A 51 8.84 -8.49 3.14
N ASP A 52 8.14 -7.38 2.97
CA ASP A 52 6.86 -7.12 3.66
C ASP A 52 5.80 -8.17 3.29
N PHE A 53 5.71 -8.55 2.04
CA PHE A 53 4.80 -9.60 1.60
C PHE A 53 5.10 -10.94 2.28
N ALA A 54 6.38 -11.34 2.34
CA ALA A 54 6.80 -12.55 3.02
C ALA A 54 6.46 -12.50 4.54
N TYR A 55 6.66 -11.34 5.18
CA TYR A 55 6.23 -11.11 6.56
C TYR A 55 4.72 -11.27 6.74
N GLN A 56 3.93 -10.68 5.85
CA GLN A 56 2.47 -10.80 5.91
C GLN A 56 1.98 -12.24 5.69
N GLN A 57 2.67 -13.01 4.84
CA GLN A 57 2.37 -14.44 4.68
C GLN A 57 2.60 -15.22 5.98
N GLN A 58 3.74 -14.99 6.66
CA GLN A 58 3.99 -15.61 7.96
C GLN A 58 2.94 -15.22 9.01
N ASN A 59 2.60 -13.94 9.05
CA ASN A 59 1.60 -13.41 9.98
C ASN A 59 0.20 -13.99 9.72
N LEU A 60 -0.15 -14.18 8.45
CA LEU A 60 -1.41 -14.84 8.08
C LEU A 60 -1.48 -16.28 8.59
N LEU A 61 -0.38 -17.05 8.47
CA LEU A 61 -0.33 -18.42 8.97
C LEU A 61 -0.54 -18.47 10.49
N LEU A 62 0.17 -17.61 11.23
CA LEU A 62 0.04 -17.50 12.69
C LEU A 62 -1.40 -17.13 13.09
N ARG A 63 -1.94 -16.10 12.49
CA ARG A 63 -3.29 -15.62 12.78
C ARG A 63 -4.36 -16.67 12.42
N THR A 64 -4.15 -17.44 11.34
CA THR A 64 -5.05 -18.52 10.98
C THR A 64 -5.01 -19.64 12.04
N ALA A 65 -3.82 -20.00 12.52
CA ALA A 65 -3.68 -20.98 13.58
C ALA A 65 -4.31 -20.52 14.89
N GLU A 66 -4.12 -19.27 15.30
CA GLU A 66 -4.72 -18.68 16.50
C GLU A 66 -6.25 -18.71 16.45
N LEU A 67 -6.85 -18.32 15.33
CA LEU A 67 -8.30 -18.34 15.16
C LEU A 67 -8.84 -19.77 15.10
N TYR A 68 -8.13 -20.69 14.44
CA TYR A 68 -8.49 -22.11 14.41
C TYR A 68 -8.53 -22.71 15.81
N PHE A 69 -7.48 -22.56 16.59
CA PHE A 69 -7.45 -23.03 17.98
C PHE A 69 -8.42 -22.27 18.88
N GLY A 70 -8.69 -20.99 18.57
CA GLY A 70 -9.73 -20.21 19.25
C GLY A 70 -11.13 -20.85 19.10
N VAL A 71 -11.49 -21.30 17.90
CA VAL A 71 -12.75 -22.01 17.67
C VAL A 71 -12.79 -23.36 18.38
N LEU A 72 -11.71 -24.15 18.32
CA LEU A 72 -11.65 -25.44 19.03
C LEU A 72 -11.86 -25.25 20.54
N ARG A 73 -11.18 -24.27 21.14
CA ARG A 73 -11.36 -23.95 22.57
C ARG A 73 -12.80 -23.51 22.89
N ALA A 74 -13.44 -22.73 22.00
CA ALA A 74 -14.81 -22.31 22.19
C ALA A 74 -15.79 -23.51 22.11
N ILE A 75 -15.52 -24.50 21.25
CA ILE A 75 -16.29 -25.76 21.18
C ILE A 75 -16.16 -26.55 22.50
N ASP A 76 -14.94 -26.68 23.01
CA ASP A 76 -14.70 -27.42 24.28
C ASP A 76 -15.36 -26.71 25.47
N ASN A 77 -15.28 -25.37 25.55
CA ASN A 77 -15.96 -24.60 26.58
C ASN A 77 -17.49 -24.75 26.51
N LEU A 78 -18.07 -24.75 25.31
CA LEU A 78 -19.49 -24.99 25.15
C LEU A 78 -19.90 -26.40 25.59
N ASN A 79 -19.13 -27.44 25.20
CA ASN A 79 -19.36 -28.82 25.61
C ASN A 79 -19.28 -28.99 27.14
N ALA A 80 -18.33 -28.31 27.78
CA ALA A 80 -18.23 -28.29 29.24
C ALA A 80 -19.44 -27.61 29.89
N ALA A 81 -19.88 -26.45 29.37
CA ALA A 81 -21.04 -25.74 29.89
C ALA A 81 -22.36 -26.53 29.71
N ILE A 82 -22.53 -27.25 28.58
CA ILE A 82 -23.66 -28.14 28.35
C ILE A 82 -23.66 -29.28 29.40
N SER A 83 -22.49 -29.85 29.67
CA SER A 83 -22.34 -30.94 30.64
C SER A 83 -22.66 -30.48 32.07
N GLU A 84 -22.20 -29.28 32.43
CA GLU A 84 -22.45 -28.60 33.69
C GLU A 84 -23.96 -28.30 33.86
N GLU A 85 -24.61 -27.67 32.88
CA GLU A 85 -26.05 -27.39 32.93
C GLU A 85 -26.85 -28.68 33.16
N LYS A 86 -26.47 -29.76 32.44
CA LYS A 86 -27.12 -31.08 32.61
C LYS A 86 -26.94 -31.65 34.02
N ALA A 87 -25.77 -31.48 34.62
CA ALA A 87 -25.51 -31.95 35.99
C ALA A 87 -26.31 -31.15 37.02
N ILE A 88 -26.29 -29.80 36.89
CA ILE A 88 -27.03 -28.90 37.80
C ILE A 88 -28.53 -29.10 37.67
N LYS A 89 -29.05 -29.35 36.45
CA LYS A 89 -30.46 -29.69 36.27
C LYS A 89 -30.87 -30.93 37.05
N LYS A 90 -30.04 -31.99 37.06
CA LYS A 90 -30.30 -33.17 37.88
C LYS A 90 -30.35 -32.87 39.37
N GLN A 91 -29.48 -31.93 39.84
CA GLN A 91 -29.50 -31.49 41.25
C GLN A 91 -30.81 -30.74 41.56
N LEU A 92 -31.29 -29.90 40.67
CA LEU A 92 -32.57 -29.21 40.80
C LEU A 92 -33.72 -30.24 40.87
N ASP A 93 -33.75 -31.23 39.96
CA ASP A 93 -34.76 -32.27 39.93
C ASP A 93 -34.76 -33.08 41.25
N GLN A 94 -33.58 -33.37 41.82
CA GLN A 94 -33.44 -34.02 43.14
C GLN A 94 -33.93 -33.13 44.27
N ALA A 95 -33.61 -31.85 44.27
CA ALA A 95 -34.06 -30.89 45.29
C ALA A 95 -35.60 -30.79 45.27
N GLN A 96 -36.20 -30.74 44.10
CA GLN A 96 -37.67 -30.75 43.93
C GLN A 96 -38.29 -32.00 44.49
N GLN A 97 -37.80 -33.20 44.12
CA GLN A 97 -38.31 -34.48 44.66
C GLN A 97 -38.24 -34.58 46.14
N ARG A 98 -37.14 -34.14 46.79
CA ARG A 98 -36.98 -34.09 48.21
C ARG A 98 -37.96 -33.13 48.92
N TYR A 99 -38.28 -32.03 48.29
CA TYR A 99 -39.29 -31.08 48.78
C TYR A 99 -40.68 -31.69 48.69
N ASP A 100 -41.04 -32.31 47.54
CA ASP A 100 -42.35 -32.90 47.29
C ASP A 100 -42.71 -34.02 48.28
N VAL A 101 -41.69 -34.72 48.81
CA VAL A 101 -41.89 -35.74 49.87
C VAL A 101 -41.67 -35.20 51.27
N GLY A 102 -41.54 -33.90 51.45
CA GLY A 102 -41.42 -33.23 52.76
C GLY A 102 -40.04 -33.33 53.43
N LEU A 103 -38.99 -33.78 52.72
CA LEU A 103 -37.63 -33.98 53.25
C LEU A 103 -36.74 -32.74 53.17
N SER A 104 -37.15 -31.63 52.51
CA SER A 104 -36.40 -30.39 52.44
C SER A 104 -37.32 -29.17 52.41
N ALA A 105 -36.76 -27.99 52.74
CA ALA A 105 -37.48 -26.72 52.68
C ALA A 105 -37.51 -26.21 51.24
N ILE A 106 -38.51 -25.39 50.88
CA ILE A 106 -38.65 -24.75 49.55
C ILE A 106 -37.44 -23.89 49.19
N THR A 107 -36.72 -23.32 50.14
CA THR A 107 -35.50 -22.52 49.94
C THR A 107 -34.42 -23.31 49.24
N GLY A 108 -34.28 -24.64 49.50
CA GLY A 108 -33.32 -25.49 48.82
C GLY A 108 -33.68 -25.70 47.34
N VAL A 109 -34.96 -25.71 46.98
CA VAL A 109 -35.39 -25.74 45.55
C VAL A 109 -35.09 -24.42 44.88
N GLN A 110 -35.38 -23.30 45.56
CA GLN A 110 -35.11 -21.97 44.96
C GLN A 110 -33.61 -21.73 44.75
N GLU A 111 -32.76 -22.21 45.66
CA GLU A 111 -31.31 -22.14 45.51
C GLU A 111 -30.81 -23.03 44.35
N ALA A 112 -31.32 -24.26 44.21
CA ALA A 112 -30.99 -25.12 43.06
C ALA A 112 -31.49 -24.53 41.73
N GLN A 113 -32.68 -23.88 41.72
CA GLN A 113 -33.20 -23.18 40.57
C GLN A 113 -32.30 -22.04 40.14
N LEU A 114 -31.83 -21.21 41.09
CA LEU A 114 -30.87 -20.13 40.79
C LEU A 114 -29.62 -20.69 40.14
N GLN A 115 -29.04 -21.77 40.64
CA GLN A 115 -27.83 -22.38 40.10
C GLN A 115 -28.08 -22.92 38.67
N TYR A 116 -29.25 -23.50 38.42
CA TYR A 116 -29.65 -23.95 37.09
C TYR A 116 -29.76 -22.77 36.09
N ASP A 117 -30.41 -21.68 36.49
CA ASP A 117 -30.55 -20.49 35.64
C ASP A 117 -29.21 -19.84 35.32
N LEU A 118 -28.26 -19.80 36.27
CA LEU A 118 -26.90 -19.34 36.07
C LEU A 118 -26.12 -20.24 35.09
N SER A 119 -26.24 -21.57 35.23
CA SER A 119 -25.58 -22.52 34.33
C SER A 119 -26.13 -22.43 32.90
N LYS A 120 -27.45 -22.23 32.75
CA LYS A 120 -28.11 -22.01 31.47
C LYS A 120 -27.61 -20.68 30.82
N ALA A 121 -27.48 -19.61 31.58
CA ALA A 121 -26.94 -18.35 31.11
C ALA A 121 -25.48 -18.51 30.65
N ALA A 122 -24.66 -19.28 31.39
CA ALA A 122 -23.28 -19.59 31.03
C ALA A 122 -23.20 -20.38 29.70
N ARG A 123 -24.08 -21.38 29.49
CA ARG A 123 -24.14 -22.11 28.21
C ARG A 123 -24.49 -21.18 27.04
N ILE A 124 -25.51 -20.32 27.18
CA ILE A 124 -25.91 -19.36 26.11
C ILE A 124 -24.78 -18.42 25.80
N ASN A 125 -24.05 -17.97 26.79
CA ASN A 125 -22.87 -17.09 26.59
C ASN A 125 -21.75 -17.82 25.81
N ASN A 126 -21.50 -19.11 26.12
CA ASN A 126 -20.53 -19.93 25.39
C ASN A 126 -20.97 -20.22 23.96
N GLU A 127 -22.29 -20.36 23.68
CA GLU A 127 -22.83 -20.45 22.32
C GLU A 127 -22.54 -19.18 21.52
N GLY A 128 -22.74 -17.99 22.11
CA GLY A 128 -22.41 -16.70 21.52
C GLY A 128 -20.91 -16.55 21.25
N ASN A 129 -20.06 -17.01 22.19
CA ASN A 129 -18.60 -16.99 22.02
C ASN A 129 -18.14 -17.90 20.87
N LEU A 130 -18.73 -19.10 20.75
CA LEU A 130 -18.44 -20.01 19.64
C LEU A 130 -18.87 -19.42 18.31
N PHE A 131 -20.05 -18.80 18.23
CA PHE A 131 -20.51 -18.11 17.04
C PHE A 131 -19.52 -17.01 16.63
N SER A 132 -19.13 -16.15 17.57
CA SER A 132 -18.17 -15.06 17.30
C SER A 132 -16.79 -15.57 16.86
N ALA A 133 -16.30 -16.65 17.47
CA ALA A 133 -15.01 -17.26 17.09
C ALA A 133 -15.06 -17.86 15.68
N ARG A 134 -16.18 -18.50 15.28
CA ARG A 134 -16.38 -19.02 13.93
C ARG A 134 -16.42 -17.90 12.89
N GLU A 135 -17.18 -16.84 13.18
CA GLU A 135 -17.28 -15.70 12.27
C GLU A 135 -15.92 -15.00 12.06
N ALA A 136 -15.11 -14.90 13.11
CA ALA A 136 -13.75 -14.35 12.97
C ALA A 136 -12.87 -15.23 12.06
N LEU A 137 -12.98 -16.54 12.15
CA LEU A 137 -12.26 -17.46 11.26
C LEU A 137 -12.81 -17.40 9.82
N ASN A 138 -14.13 -17.39 9.65
CA ASN A 138 -14.80 -17.27 8.35
C ASN A 138 -14.39 -15.97 7.63
N ALA A 139 -14.33 -14.85 8.35
CA ALA A 139 -13.91 -13.56 7.82
C ALA A 139 -12.45 -13.58 7.35
N LEU A 140 -11.56 -14.29 8.05
CA LEU A 140 -10.16 -14.40 7.63
C LEU A 140 -10.00 -15.28 6.39
N ILE A 141 -10.74 -16.42 6.32
CA ILE A 141 -10.62 -17.40 5.22
C ILE A 141 -11.45 -16.98 4.00
N GLY A 142 -12.44 -16.10 4.18
CA GLY A 142 -13.35 -15.65 3.12
C GLY A 142 -14.41 -16.68 2.72
N ARG A 143 -14.64 -17.72 3.53
CA ARG A 143 -15.65 -18.74 3.32
C ARG A 143 -16.19 -19.29 4.65
N GLU A 144 -17.40 -19.83 4.63
CA GLU A 144 -17.96 -20.52 5.77
C GLU A 144 -17.24 -21.85 6.05
N VAL A 145 -16.89 -22.08 7.30
CA VAL A 145 -16.30 -23.33 7.79
C VAL A 145 -17.35 -24.08 8.62
N PHE A 146 -17.87 -25.17 8.06
CA PHE A 146 -18.93 -25.96 8.70
C PHE A 146 -18.42 -26.94 9.75
N SER A 147 -17.23 -27.52 9.55
CA SER A 147 -16.63 -28.47 10.47
C SER A 147 -15.12 -28.25 10.58
N LEU A 148 -14.61 -28.34 11.79
CA LEU A 148 -13.18 -28.32 12.09
C LEU A 148 -12.75 -29.69 12.60
N THR A 149 -11.59 -30.14 12.18
CA THR A 149 -11.00 -31.36 12.71
C THR A 149 -10.50 -31.11 14.12
N ALA A 150 -10.97 -31.92 15.08
CA ALA A 150 -10.46 -31.84 16.44
C ALA A 150 -8.98 -32.23 16.52
N LEU A 151 -8.28 -31.69 17.52
CA LEU A 151 -6.92 -32.13 17.81
C LEU A 151 -6.93 -33.62 18.22
N GLY A 152 -6.03 -34.38 17.61
CA GLY A 152 -5.82 -35.78 18.02
C GLY A 152 -5.27 -35.87 19.45
N ASN A 153 -5.64 -36.94 20.16
CA ASN A 153 -5.23 -37.16 21.55
C ASN A 153 -3.69 -37.32 21.72
N ASN A 154 -2.94 -37.47 20.63
CA ASN A 154 -1.49 -37.70 20.62
C ASN A 154 -0.75 -36.52 19.98
N LEU A 155 -1.03 -35.28 20.44
CA LEU A 155 -0.24 -34.15 20.00
C LEU A 155 1.16 -34.22 20.62
N ASN A 156 2.14 -34.68 19.85
CA ASN A 156 3.53 -34.71 20.29
C ASN A 156 4.12 -33.33 20.16
N ILE A 157 4.17 -32.57 21.26
CA ILE A 157 4.80 -31.26 21.30
C ILE A 157 6.32 -31.50 21.46
N SER A 158 7.06 -31.35 20.38
CA SER A 158 8.54 -31.40 20.42
C SER A 158 9.08 -30.15 21.11
N GLU A 159 10.14 -30.32 21.88
CA GLU A 159 10.86 -29.18 22.46
C GLU A 159 11.39 -28.24 21.36
N PRO A 160 11.41 -26.91 21.59
CA PRO A 160 11.96 -25.97 20.63
C PRO A 160 13.45 -26.24 20.37
N PHE A 161 13.83 -26.34 19.11
CA PHE A 161 15.21 -26.47 18.69
C PHE A 161 15.62 -25.25 17.82
N PRO A 162 16.77 -24.64 18.06
CA PRO A 162 17.83 -24.94 19.03
C PRO A 162 17.45 -24.58 20.49
N ASN A 163 18.06 -25.25 21.47
CA ASN A 163 17.79 -25.04 22.91
C ASN A 163 18.73 -23.95 23.52
N SER A 164 18.99 -22.88 22.78
CA SER A 164 19.84 -21.76 23.18
C SER A 164 19.17 -20.43 22.79
N LYS A 165 19.09 -19.52 23.73
CA LYS A 165 18.55 -18.17 23.50
C LYS A 165 19.36 -17.41 22.45
N GLU A 166 20.67 -17.55 22.48
CA GLU A 166 21.61 -16.86 21.58
C GLU A 166 21.42 -17.33 20.16
N GLU A 167 21.20 -18.62 19.94
CA GLU A 167 20.92 -19.18 18.61
C GLU A 167 19.54 -18.73 18.08
N TRP A 168 18.53 -18.62 18.95
CA TRP A 168 17.23 -18.06 18.57
C TRP A 168 17.31 -16.58 18.17
N VAL A 169 18.08 -15.77 18.92
CA VAL A 169 18.32 -14.37 18.58
C VAL A 169 19.03 -14.26 17.23
N LYS A 170 20.07 -15.06 16.99
CA LYS A 170 20.78 -15.09 15.71
C LYS A 170 19.84 -15.47 14.55
N THR A 171 19.08 -16.55 14.73
CA THR A 171 18.11 -17.02 13.73
C THR A 171 17.04 -15.96 13.44
N ALA A 172 16.56 -15.27 14.48
CA ALA A 172 15.60 -14.18 14.34
C ALA A 172 16.16 -13.00 13.53
N LEU A 173 17.40 -12.58 13.83
CA LEU A 173 18.04 -11.47 13.11
C LEU A 173 18.30 -11.82 11.62
N GLU A 174 18.66 -13.07 11.32
CA GLU A 174 18.91 -13.53 9.95
C GLU A 174 17.63 -13.72 9.12
N ASN A 175 16.52 -14.10 9.76
CA ASN A 175 15.29 -14.53 9.08
C ASN A 175 14.09 -13.57 9.29
N ASN A 176 14.28 -12.48 10.02
CA ASN A 176 13.21 -11.51 10.24
C ASN A 176 12.95 -10.67 8.98
N TYR A 177 11.86 -10.97 8.29
CA TYR A 177 11.46 -10.22 7.08
C TYR A 177 11.11 -8.76 7.36
N GLN A 178 10.61 -8.43 8.56
CA GLN A 178 10.32 -7.05 8.94
C GLN A 178 11.61 -6.23 9.06
N LEU A 179 12.63 -6.81 9.70
CA LEU A 179 13.96 -6.20 9.80
C LEU A 179 14.61 -6.05 8.41
N LYS A 180 14.50 -7.08 7.56
CA LYS A 180 14.98 -7.04 6.18
C LYS A 180 14.29 -5.93 5.38
N ALA A 181 12.99 -5.75 5.52
CA ALA A 181 12.25 -4.67 4.88
C ALA A 181 12.72 -3.28 5.39
N ALA A 182 13.00 -3.13 6.69
CA ALA A 182 13.54 -1.91 7.26
C ALA A 182 14.91 -1.55 6.67
N TYR A 183 15.84 -2.50 6.56
CA TYR A 183 17.14 -2.29 5.91
C TYR A 183 17.01 -1.87 4.45
N LEU A 184 16.10 -2.49 3.71
CA LEU A 184 15.86 -2.15 2.31
C LEU A 184 15.23 -0.76 2.14
N ARG A 185 14.36 -0.35 3.06
CA ARG A 185 13.83 1.03 3.12
C ARG A 185 14.91 2.05 3.46
N ARG A 186 15.81 1.74 4.39
CA ARG A 186 17.01 2.55 4.68
C ARG A 186 17.87 2.73 3.43
N ASP A 187 18.14 1.66 2.68
CA ASP A 187 18.94 1.71 1.45
C ASP A 187 18.23 2.52 0.35
N ALA A 188 16.89 2.46 0.30
CA ALA A 188 16.09 3.32 -0.56
C ALA A 188 16.21 4.80 -0.16
N ALA A 189 16.13 5.11 1.13
CA ALA A 189 16.32 6.47 1.65
C ALA A 189 17.73 7.00 1.37
N LYS A 190 18.77 6.16 1.51
CA LYS A 190 20.16 6.47 1.13
C LYS A 190 20.28 6.80 -0.35
N SER A 191 19.63 6.03 -1.21
CA SER A 191 19.61 6.28 -2.65
C SER A 191 18.87 7.56 -2.99
N ASN A 192 17.78 7.88 -2.28
CA ASN A 192 17.05 9.14 -2.38
C ASN A 192 17.92 10.35 -1.99
N ALA A 193 18.66 10.24 -0.89
CA ALA A 193 19.59 11.30 -0.46
C ALA A 193 20.70 11.55 -1.51
N ARG A 194 21.21 10.47 -2.13
CA ARG A 194 22.19 10.58 -3.23
C ARG A 194 21.58 11.17 -4.49
N SER A 195 20.34 10.82 -4.82
CA SER A 195 19.59 11.43 -5.93
C SER A 195 19.40 12.94 -5.71
N ALA A 196 19.00 13.34 -4.49
CA ALA A 196 18.86 14.75 -4.13
C ALA A 196 20.19 15.50 -4.22
N ALA A 197 21.31 14.89 -3.80
CA ALA A 197 22.65 15.46 -3.93
C ALA A 197 23.07 15.60 -5.41
N SER A 198 22.67 14.65 -6.26
CA SER A 198 23.01 14.66 -7.68
C SER A 198 22.34 15.80 -8.47
N ASN A 199 21.34 16.48 -7.89
CA ASN A 199 20.72 17.65 -8.51
C ASN A 199 21.64 18.88 -8.58
N HIS A 200 22.80 18.85 -7.95
CA HIS A 200 23.86 19.85 -8.15
C HIS A 200 24.75 19.55 -9.38
N LEU A 201 24.64 18.37 -9.96
CA LEU A 201 25.49 17.92 -11.06
C LEU A 201 24.88 18.25 -12.43
N PRO A 202 25.72 18.32 -13.48
CA PRO A 202 25.23 18.49 -14.85
C PRO A 202 24.31 17.36 -15.26
N LYS A 203 23.29 17.69 -16.08
CA LYS A 203 22.39 16.75 -16.75
C LYS A 203 22.60 16.86 -18.25
N ILE A 204 22.80 15.75 -18.93
CA ILE A 204 23.04 15.71 -20.37
C ILE A 204 22.00 14.81 -21.00
N ASP A 205 21.26 15.38 -21.96
CA ASP A 205 20.21 14.70 -22.74
C ASP A 205 20.45 14.85 -24.23
N ILE A 206 20.13 13.85 -25.03
CA ILE A 206 19.91 13.99 -26.46
C ILE A 206 18.42 14.28 -26.65
N VAL A 207 18.13 15.33 -27.41
CA VAL A 207 16.76 15.70 -27.75
C VAL A 207 16.59 15.72 -29.25
N GLY A 208 15.53 15.12 -29.76
CA GLY A 208 15.13 15.17 -31.13
C GLY A 208 13.70 15.64 -31.24
N SER A 209 13.38 16.51 -32.18
CA SER A 209 12.01 16.89 -32.48
C SER A 209 11.78 17.00 -33.98
N ALA A 210 10.63 16.50 -34.41
CA ALA A 210 10.11 16.67 -35.76
C ALA A 210 8.74 17.34 -35.64
N SER A 211 8.57 18.46 -36.29
CA SER A 211 7.30 19.19 -36.36
C SER A 211 6.91 19.46 -37.79
N GLU A 212 5.66 19.32 -38.07
CA GLU A 212 5.01 19.71 -39.34
C GLU A 212 3.87 20.66 -38.97
N SER A 213 3.87 21.82 -39.61
CA SER A 213 2.81 22.81 -39.44
C SER A 213 2.20 23.13 -40.81
N GLU A 214 0.91 23.01 -40.86
CA GLU A 214 0.08 23.37 -42.00
C GLU A 214 -0.77 24.59 -41.61
N THR A 215 -0.76 25.62 -42.46
CA THR A 215 -1.53 26.84 -42.22
C THR A 215 -2.34 27.14 -43.46
N ASN A 216 -3.67 27.12 -43.34
CA ASN A 216 -4.60 27.57 -44.35
C ASN A 216 -4.76 29.09 -44.29
N GLN A 217 -3.75 29.82 -44.71
CA GLN A 217 -3.81 31.27 -44.81
C GLN A 217 -4.30 31.61 -46.21
N PHE A 218 -5.58 31.89 -46.35
CA PHE A 218 -6.12 32.42 -47.61
C PHE A 218 -5.64 33.85 -47.77
N ASN A 219 -4.98 34.16 -48.90
CA ASN A 219 -4.52 35.48 -49.33
C ASN A 219 -3.33 36.09 -48.56
N TYR A 220 -2.22 35.36 -48.38
CA TYR A 220 -0.96 36.03 -48.35
C TYR A 220 -0.47 36.16 -49.82
N GLU A 221 -0.69 37.31 -50.43
CA GLU A 221 0.10 37.73 -51.59
C GLU A 221 1.54 37.76 -51.09
N GLY A 222 2.38 36.87 -51.65
CA GLY A 222 3.73 36.63 -51.19
C GLY A 222 4.50 37.94 -51.05
N PHE A 223 5.43 38.01 -50.08
CA PHE A 223 6.33 39.15 -49.95
C PHE A 223 6.98 39.39 -51.29
N GLU A 224 6.62 40.49 -51.97
CA GLU A 224 7.24 40.89 -53.23
C GLU A 224 8.60 41.50 -52.99
N ILE A 225 9.67 40.83 -53.38
CA ILE A 225 11.00 41.41 -53.51
C ILE A 225 11.25 41.62 -54.98
N ASN A 226 11.37 42.87 -55.42
CA ASN A 226 11.60 43.26 -56.79
C ASN A 226 10.49 42.79 -57.81
N GLY A 227 9.23 42.80 -57.38
CA GLY A 227 8.13 42.45 -58.26
C GLY A 227 7.93 40.93 -58.51
N GLN A 228 8.65 40.07 -57.76
CA GLN A 228 8.46 38.65 -57.77
C GLN A 228 7.91 38.18 -56.41
N GLY A 229 6.72 37.62 -56.40
CA GLY A 229 6.09 37.04 -55.25
C GLY A 229 6.83 35.78 -54.80
N ILE A 230 7.27 35.72 -53.55
CA ILE A 230 7.86 34.51 -52.94
C ILE A 230 6.70 33.70 -52.34
N PRO A 231 6.40 32.52 -52.86
CA PRO A 231 5.32 31.70 -52.29
C PRO A 231 5.69 31.25 -50.89
N VAL A 232 4.86 31.56 -49.88
CA VAL A 232 4.99 31.03 -48.53
C VAL A 232 4.45 29.60 -48.52
N PRO A 233 5.25 28.59 -48.19
CA PRO A 233 4.75 27.22 -48.22
C PRO A 233 3.64 27.02 -47.19
N ALA A 234 2.50 26.49 -47.59
CA ALA A 234 1.37 26.15 -46.72
C ALA A 234 1.71 25.06 -45.69
N VAL A 235 2.72 24.25 -45.96
CA VAL A 235 3.22 23.17 -45.11
C VAL A 235 4.70 23.40 -44.84
N THR A 236 5.04 23.51 -43.55
CA THR A 236 6.42 23.68 -43.11
C THR A 236 6.83 22.52 -42.23
N GLY A 237 7.87 21.79 -42.61
CA GLY A 237 8.47 20.71 -41.83
C GLY A 237 9.79 21.16 -41.18
N ARG A 238 9.95 20.90 -39.87
CA ARG A 238 11.19 21.19 -39.13
C ARG A 238 11.66 19.96 -38.37
N ARG A 239 12.95 19.64 -38.46
CA ARG A 239 13.62 18.58 -37.68
C ARG A 239 14.79 19.17 -36.95
N ASN A 240 14.85 18.95 -35.64
CA ASN A 240 15.91 19.42 -34.79
C ASN A 240 16.51 18.25 -34.01
N TYR A 241 17.83 18.21 -33.93
CA TYR A 241 18.59 17.29 -33.10
C TYR A 241 19.61 18.09 -32.30
N ALA A 242 19.67 17.86 -30.98
CA ALA A 242 20.60 18.56 -30.13
C ALA A 242 21.08 17.69 -28.97
N ILE A 243 22.26 17.93 -28.49
CA ILE A 243 22.74 17.51 -27.19
C ILE A 243 22.54 18.72 -26.26
N GLN A 244 21.73 18.51 -25.23
CA GLN A 244 21.40 19.55 -24.26
C GLN A 244 22.10 19.25 -22.93
N MET A 245 22.89 20.19 -22.42
CA MET A 245 23.48 20.14 -21.10
C MET A 245 22.83 21.21 -20.23
N SER A 246 22.37 20.81 -19.04
CA SER A 246 21.80 21.72 -18.04
C SER A 246 22.57 21.60 -16.74
N VAL A 247 23.07 22.74 -16.24
CA VAL A 247 23.81 22.84 -14.97
C VAL A 247 23.09 23.85 -14.09
N PRO A 248 22.51 23.47 -12.97
CA PRO A 248 21.90 24.40 -12.03
C PRO A 248 22.98 25.07 -11.20
N ILE A 249 23.28 26.36 -11.49
CA ILE A 249 24.30 27.12 -10.76
C ILE A 249 23.74 27.62 -9.44
N PHE A 250 22.57 28.26 -9.46
CA PHE A 250 21.91 28.77 -8.27
C PHE A 250 20.39 28.70 -8.40
N GLN A 251 19.71 28.14 -7.36
CA GLN A 251 18.27 27.99 -7.31
C GLN A 251 17.71 28.45 -5.94
N GLY A 252 18.17 29.58 -5.42
CA GLY A 252 17.68 30.14 -4.17
C GLY A 252 17.82 29.22 -2.96
N GLY A 253 18.81 28.31 -2.96
CA GLY A 253 19.00 27.35 -1.86
C GLY A 253 18.09 26.10 -1.90
N ALA A 254 17.15 25.99 -2.84
CA ALA A 254 16.18 24.89 -2.91
C ALA A 254 16.84 23.51 -3.03
N VAL A 255 17.90 23.37 -3.85
CA VAL A 255 18.60 22.09 -4.00
C VAL A 255 19.32 21.70 -2.71
N SER A 256 19.97 22.65 -2.04
CA SER A 256 20.66 22.42 -0.77
C SER A 256 19.69 22.02 0.36
N SER A 257 18.51 22.65 0.42
CA SER A 257 17.47 22.32 1.39
C SER A 257 16.88 20.93 1.15
N ARG A 258 16.59 20.58 -0.11
CA ARG A 258 16.11 19.22 -0.48
C ARG A 258 17.15 18.15 -0.16
N ARG A 259 18.44 18.44 -0.37
CA ARG A 259 19.52 17.53 0.02
C ARG A 259 19.53 17.31 1.53
N LYS A 260 19.49 18.38 2.33
CA LYS A 260 19.44 18.29 3.81
C LYS A 260 18.23 17.47 4.28
N GLN A 261 17.05 17.76 3.73
CA GLN A 261 15.83 17.01 4.02
C GLN A 261 15.99 15.51 3.73
N ALA A 262 16.50 15.16 2.54
CA ALA A 262 16.68 13.77 2.16
C ALA A 262 17.73 13.05 3.02
N TYR A 263 18.78 13.74 3.50
CA TYR A 263 19.72 13.16 4.45
C TYR A 263 19.12 12.97 5.84
N SER A 264 18.27 13.88 6.32
CA SER A 264 17.56 13.70 7.59
C SER A 264 16.60 12.50 7.52
N GLN A 265 15.91 12.31 6.40
CA GLN A 265 15.07 11.12 6.17
C GLN A 265 15.88 9.81 6.09
N TYR A 266 17.10 9.87 5.56
CA TYR A 266 17.99 8.72 5.60
C TYR A 266 18.42 8.39 7.03
N ASN A 267 18.80 9.38 7.84
CA ASN A 267 19.17 9.18 9.25
C ASN A 267 17.99 8.60 10.05
N GLU A 268 16.78 9.13 9.86
CA GLU A 268 15.55 8.56 10.44
C GLU A 268 15.36 7.08 10.08
N ALA A 269 15.53 6.76 8.78
CA ALA A 269 15.41 5.38 8.33
C ALA A 269 16.52 4.46 8.85
N ASP A 270 17.71 4.98 9.12
CA ASP A 270 18.85 4.25 9.70
C ASP A 270 18.59 3.95 11.18
N GLU A 271 18.16 4.94 11.96
CA GLU A 271 17.77 4.75 13.37
C GLU A 271 16.60 3.76 13.53
N ASN A 272 15.67 3.72 12.60
CA ASN A 272 14.56 2.75 12.60
C ASN A 272 14.99 1.30 12.33
N THR A 273 16.27 1.05 12.02
CA THR A 273 16.82 -0.31 11.84
C THR A 273 17.54 -0.84 13.09
N LEU A 274 17.72 -0.01 14.10
CA LEU A 274 18.32 -0.37 15.39
C LEU A 274 17.29 -0.96 16.34
#